data_37e8b18d0f15603baf8c715bcab805fe
#
_entry.id   37e8b18d0f15603baf8c715bcab805fe
#
_cell.length_a   1.000
_cell.length_b   1.000
_cell.length_c   1.000
_cell.angle_alpha   90.00
_cell.angle_beta   90.00
_cell.angle_gamma   90.00
#
_symmetry.space_group_name_H-M   'P 1'
#
loop_
_entity.id
_entity.type
_entity.pdbx_description
1 polymer ?
#
loop_
_entity_poly.entity_id
_entity_poly.type
_entity_poly.pdbx_seq_one_letter_code
_entity_poly.pdbx_strand_id
1 'polypeptide(L)'
;MRLLGKALTFDDVLLVPAYSQVLPKDTSLATKLSRNIQLNLPLVSAAMDTVTEARLAIAIAQEGGIGIVHKNLTPQEQAAHVAKVKRYESGVVPSFSLTVMSFSRGVMIWWTLTS
;
A
#
# COMPACT_ATOMS: atom_id res chain seq x y z
N MET A 1 15.19 -24.08 -14.96
CA MET A 1 14.04 -23.46 -14.27
C MET A 1 13.84 -24.21 -12.95
N ARG A 2 13.78 -23.51 -11.82
CA ARG A 2 13.62 -24.14 -10.49
C ARG A 2 12.18 -23.87 -10.01
N LEU A 3 11.42 -24.92 -9.77
CA LEU A 3 10.09 -24.82 -9.16
C LEU A 3 10.26 -24.72 -7.64
N LEU A 4 9.74 -23.63 -7.05
CA LEU A 4 9.83 -23.37 -5.61
C LEU A 4 8.64 -23.89 -4.82
N GLY A 5 7.50 -24.16 -5.50
CA GLY A 5 6.27 -24.65 -4.88
C GLY A 5 5.03 -24.41 -5.74
N LYS A 6 3.89 -24.78 -5.20
CA LYS A 6 2.57 -24.49 -5.77
C LYS A 6 2.08 -23.13 -5.28
N ALA A 7 1.59 -22.30 -6.17
CA ALA A 7 0.84 -21.08 -5.86
C ALA A 7 -0.57 -21.20 -6.41
N LEU A 8 -1.56 -20.80 -5.63
CA LEU A 8 -2.98 -20.89 -5.98
C LEU A 8 -3.55 -19.48 -6.10
N THR A 9 -4.48 -19.31 -7.04
CA THR A 9 -5.28 -18.09 -7.20
C THR A 9 -6.71 -18.34 -6.79
N PHE A 10 -7.53 -17.28 -6.68
CA PHE A 10 -8.96 -17.44 -6.41
C PHE A 10 -9.74 -18.08 -7.57
N ASP A 11 -9.14 -18.23 -8.75
CA ASP A 11 -9.69 -19.05 -9.84
C ASP A 11 -9.54 -20.55 -9.58
N ASP A 12 -8.56 -20.93 -8.74
CA ASP A 12 -8.26 -22.33 -8.43
C ASP A 12 -8.93 -22.82 -7.14
N VAL A 13 -9.27 -21.90 -6.22
CA VAL A 13 -9.73 -22.25 -4.87
C VAL A 13 -10.86 -21.34 -4.40
N LEU A 14 -11.68 -21.89 -3.49
CA LEU A 14 -12.70 -21.14 -2.75
C LEU A 14 -12.39 -21.20 -1.26
N LEU A 15 -12.75 -20.13 -0.54
CA LEU A 15 -12.70 -20.13 0.90
C LEU A 15 -13.85 -20.96 1.47
N VAL A 16 -13.55 -21.84 2.40
CA VAL A 16 -14.57 -22.62 3.12
C VAL A 16 -15.26 -21.71 4.14
N PRO A 17 -16.59 -21.54 4.07
CA PRO A 17 -17.32 -20.79 5.07
C PRO A 17 -17.13 -21.39 6.48
N ALA A 18 -16.96 -20.51 7.47
CA ALA A 18 -16.86 -20.90 8.87
C ALA A 18 -17.90 -20.15 9.70
N TYR A 19 -18.22 -20.70 10.86
CA TYR A 19 -19.11 -20.04 11.81
C TYR A 19 -18.44 -18.77 12.37
N SER A 20 -19.18 -17.66 12.36
CA SER A 20 -18.72 -16.37 12.93
C SER A 20 -19.83 -15.72 13.73
N GLN A 21 -19.47 -15.09 14.83
CA GLN A 21 -20.36 -14.26 15.66
C GLN A 21 -20.04 -12.75 15.48
N VAL A 22 -19.07 -12.42 14.62
CA VAL A 22 -18.65 -11.04 14.37
C VAL A 22 -19.50 -10.46 13.25
N LEU A 23 -20.13 -9.31 13.49
CA LEU A 23 -20.83 -8.56 12.45
C LEU A 23 -19.82 -7.86 11.53
N PRO A 24 -20.13 -7.67 10.24
CA PRO A 24 -19.23 -6.99 9.30
C PRO A 24 -18.76 -5.62 9.79
N LYS A 25 -19.62 -4.84 10.43
CA LYS A 25 -19.32 -3.52 11.00
C LYS A 25 -18.31 -3.54 12.17
N ASP A 26 -18.19 -4.68 12.85
CA ASP A 26 -17.33 -4.85 14.02
C ASP A 26 -15.98 -5.50 13.65
N THR A 27 -15.77 -5.75 12.34
CA THR A 27 -14.57 -6.40 11.83
C THR A 27 -13.44 -5.38 11.71
N SER A 28 -12.29 -5.67 12.35
CA SER A 28 -11.07 -4.89 12.14
C SER A 28 -10.34 -5.37 10.88
N LEU A 29 -10.01 -4.45 9.99
CA LEU A 29 -9.25 -4.70 8.77
C LEU A 29 -7.75 -4.39 8.96
N ALA A 30 -7.34 -3.96 10.15
CA ALA A 30 -5.95 -3.63 10.44
C ALA A 30 -5.03 -4.83 10.20
N THR A 31 -3.95 -4.61 9.47
CA THR A 31 -2.99 -5.66 9.10
C THR A 31 -1.56 -5.12 9.09
N LYS A 32 -0.60 -6.02 9.02
CA LYS A 32 0.82 -5.67 8.89
C LYS A 32 1.31 -6.01 7.49
N LEU A 33 1.84 -5.01 6.78
CA LEU A 33 2.54 -5.21 5.52
C LEU A 33 3.98 -5.71 5.76
N SER A 34 4.62 -5.20 6.80
CA SER A 34 5.96 -5.62 7.23
C SER A 34 6.08 -5.52 8.74
N ARG A 35 7.28 -5.79 9.29
CA ARG A 35 7.53 -5.66 10.74
C ARG A 35 7.14 -4.29 11.28
N ASN A 36 7.43 -3.25 10.52
CA ASN A 36 7.33 -1.86 10.96
C ASN A 36 6.23 -1.06 10.24
N ILE A 37 5.49 -1.70 9.31
CA ILE A 37 4.43 -1.04 8.54
C ILE A 37 3.11 -1.72 8.86
N GLN A 38 2.24 -0.97 9.51
CA GLN A 38 0.86 -1.36 9.78
C GLN A 38 -0.06 -0.61 8.82
N LEU A 39 -1.07 -1.29 8.32
CA LEU A 39 -2.12 -0.74 7.48
C LEU A 39 -3.45 -0.83 8.21
N ASN A 40 -4.28 0.21 8.10
CA ASN A 40 -5.64 0.18 8.62
C ASN A 40 -6.59 -0.57 7.69
N LEU A 41 -6.27 -0.57 6.40
CA LEU A 41 -6.97 -1.33 5.37
C LEU A 41 -5.96 -2.16 4.56
N PRO A 42 -6.19 -3.46 4.31
CA PRO A 42 -5.25 -4.33 3.61
C PRO A 42 -5.24 -4.10 2.09
N LEU A 43 -5.10 -2.84 1.67
CA LEU A 43 -5.02 -2.45 0.27
C LEU A 43 -3.63 -1.91 -0.07
N VAL A 44 -3.06 -2.49 -1.13
CA VAL A 44 -1.77 -2.09 -1.68
C VAL A 44 -1.94 -1.86 -3.16
N SER A 45 -1.59 -0.67 -3.67
CA SER A 45 -1.60 -0.43 -5.10
C SER A 45 -0.34 -0.99 -5.77
N ALA A 46 -0.51 -1.57 -6.94
CA ALA A 46 0.61 -2.11 -7.72
C ALA A 46 1.52 -0.99 -8.22
N ALA A 47 2.84 -1.24 -8.21
CA ALA A 47 3.86 -0.34 -8.74
C ALA A 47 3.90 -0.41 -10.28
N MET A 48 2.80 -0.04 -10.92
CA MET A 48 2.62 -0.07 -12.37
C MET A 48 2.62 1.35 -12.95
N ASP A 49 3.24 1.48 -14.12
CA ASP A 49 3.23 2.72 -14.90
C ASP A 49 1.80 3.18 -15.19
N THR A 50 1.56 4.46 -15.13
CA THR A 50 0.26 5.13 -15.30
C THR A 50 -0.82 4.74 -14.27
N VAL A 51 -0.56 3.78 -13.39
CA VAL A 51 -1.48 3.31 -12.35
C VAL A 51 -1.19 3.99 -11.02
N THR A 52 -0.01 3.72 -10.41
CA THR A 52 0.33 4.28 -9.10
C THR A 52 1.32 5.41 -9.20
N GLU A 53 0.77 6.60 -9.27
CA GLU A 53 1.45 7.88 -9.16
C GLU A 53 0.95 8.62 -7.91
N ALA A 54 1.37 9.88 -7.70
CA ALA A 54 1.02 10.64 -6.51
C ALA A 54 -0.49 10.69 -6.22
N ARG A 55 -1.32 10.82 -7.26
CA ARG A 55 -2.78 10.92 -7.10
C ARG A 55 -3.39 9.67 -6.49
N LEU A 56 -3.08 8.49 -7.04
CA LEU A 56 -3.61 7.24 -6.50
C LEU A 56 -2.97 6.91 -5.14
N ALA A 57 -1.68 7.19 -4.96
CA ALA A 57 -1.00 6.98 -3.69
C ALA A 57 -1.66 7.78 -2.56
N ILE A 58 -2.06 9.04 -2.81
CA ILE A 58 -2.81 9.86 -1.86
C ILE A 58 -4.17 9.22 -1.56
N ALA A 59 -4.94 8.87 -2.59
CA ALA A 59 -6.28 8.32 -2.42
C ALA A 59 -6.29 7.02 -1.59
N ILE A 60 -5.39 6.08 -1.90
CA ILE A 60 -5.26 4.82 -1.14
C ILE A 60 -4.81 5.06 0.29
N ALA A 61 -3.88 5.98 0.50
CA ALA A 61 -3.40 6.29 1.83
C ALA A 61 -4.48 6.94 2.72
N GLN A 62 -5.35 7.79 2.15
CA GLN A 62 -6.51 8.35 2.86
C GLN A 62 -7.49 7.28 3.33
N GLU A 63 -7.63 6.18 2.58
CA GLU A 63 -8.45 5.03 2.97
C GLU A 63 -7.74 4.08 3.97
N GLY A 64 -6.48 4.32 4.29
CA GLY A 64 -5.72 3.52 5.26
C GLY A 64 -4.90 2.38 4.62
N GLY A 65 -4.79 2.36 3.30
CA GLY A 65 -3.91 1.47 2.55
C GLY A 65 -2.55 2.09 2.26
N ILE A 66 -1.82 1.54 1.27
CA ILE A 66 -0.50 2.04 0.86
C ILE A 66 -0.37 2.10 -0.66
N GLY A 67 0.19 3.20 -1.16
CA GLY A 67 0.56 3.36 -2.56
C GLY A 67 2.04 3.04 -2.81
N ILE A 68 2.33 2.27 -3.87
CA ILE A 68 3.69 1.97 -4.30
C ILE A 68 3.94 2.68 -5.63
N VAL A 69 4.72 3.75 -5.61
CA VAL A 69 5.05 4.51 -6.82
C VAL A 69 5.97 3.69 -7.72
N HIS A 70 5.62 3.61 -9.01
CA HIS A 70 6.36 2.80 -9.98
C HIS A 70 7.74 3.37 -10.31
N LYS A 71 8.61 2.52 -10.88
CA LYS A 71 10.00 2.87 -11.19
C LYS A 71 10.21 3.50 -12.57
N ASN A 72 9.20 3.50 -13.44
CA ASN A 72 9.30 4.01 -14.81
C ASN A 72 9.21 5.55 -14.85
N LEU A 73 10.03 6.19 -14.04
CA LEU A 73 10.20 7.63 -13.86
C LEU A 73 11.69 7.93 -13.69
N THR A 74 12.11 9.12 -14.06
CA THR A 74 13.44 9.59 -13.64
C THR A 74 13.49 9.73 -12.11
N PRO A 75 14.67 9.65 -11.48
CA PRO A 75 14.78 9.83 -10.03
C PRO A 75 14.18 11.14 -9.53
N GLN A 76 14.29 12.21 -10.32
CA GLN A 76 13.73 13.51 -10.01
C GLN A 76 12.20 13.53 -10.05
N GLU A 77 11.61 12.92 -11.06
CA GLU A 77 10.15 12.80 -11.18
C GLU A 77 9.58 11.92 -10.07
N GLN A 78 10.21 10.79 -9.77
CA GLN A 78 9.79 9.92 -8.68
C GLN A 78 9.86 10.65 -7.33
N ALA A 79 10.94 11.39 -7.08
CA ALA A 79 11.08 12.23 -5.89
C ALA A 79 9.99 13.31 -5.81
N ALA A 80 9.61 13.91 -6.95
CA ALA A 80 8.55 14.90 -7.01
C ALA A 80 7.18 14.28 -6.67
N HIS A 81 6.87 13.08 -7.16
CA HIS A 81 5.65 12.35 -6.80
C HIS A 81 5.60 12.05 -5.30
N VAL A 82 6.67 11.53 -4.72
CA VAL A 82 6.77 11.25 -3.28
C VAL A 82 6.64 12.54 -2.46
N ALA A 83 7.32 13.62 -2.87
CA ALA A 83 7.20 14.91 -2.20
C ALA A 83 5.78 15.48 -2.25
N LYS A 84 5.06 15.29 -3.36
CA LYS A 84 3.66 15.71 -3.50
C LYS A 84 2.75 14.96 -2.54
N VAL A 85 2.94 13.64 -2.40
CA VAL A 85 2.17 12.84 -1.43
C VAL A 85 2.44 13.32 0.00
N LYS A 86 3.70 13.51 0.36
CA LYS A 86 4.09 13.99 1.70
C LYS A 86 3.55 15.38 2.04
N ARG A 87 3.56 16.31 1.08
CA ARG A 87 3.01 17.66 1.29
C ARG A 87 1.50 17.66 1.48
N TYR A 88 0.80 16.70 0.89
CA TYR A 88 -0.64 16.61 1.02
C TYR A 88 -1.07 16.39 2.47
N GLU A 89 -0.29 15.63 3.24
CA GLU A 89 -0.54 15.33 4.64
C GLU A 89 -0.36 16.57 5.56
N SER A 90 0.52 17.48 5.19
CA SER A 90 0.86 18.67 6.02
C SER A 90 -0.29 19.65 6.22
N GLY A 91 -1.43 19.47 5.57
CA GLY A 91 -2.57 20.40 5.59
C GLY A 91 -3.86 19.89 6.25
N VAL A 92 -4.01 18.60 6.53
CA VAL A 92 -5.28 18.04 7.01
C VAL A 92 -5.10 16.81 7.90
N VAL A 93 -5.37 16.98 9.21
CA VAL A 93 -5.75 15.98 10.23
C VAL A 93 -4.62 15.16 10.91
N PRO A 94 -4.56 15.22 12.26
CA PRO A 94 -3.45 14.71 13.06
C PRO A 94 -3.57 13.24 13.49
N SER A 95 -3.99 12.30 12.66
CA SER A 95 -4.08 10.90 13.12
C SER A 95 -3.86 9.79 12.10
N PHE A 96 -3.37 10.08 10.91
CA PHE A 96 -3.08 9.04 9.91
C PHE A 96 -1.62 9.13 9.46
N SER A 97 -0.89 8.03 9.63
CA SER A 97 0.44 7.88 9.03
C SER A 97 0.30 7.59 7.54
N LEU A 98 0.68 8.54 6.69
CA LEU A 98 0.70 8.36 5.24
C LEU A 98 1.96 7.58 4.85
N THR A 99 1.83 6.35 4.47
CA THR A 99 2.96 5.53 4.04
C THR A 99 2.99 5.45 2.52
N VAL A 100 4.09 5.87 1.93
CA VAL A 100 4.36 5.76 0.49
C VAL A 100 5.61 4.94 0.28
N MET A 101 5.54 3.97 -0.62
CA MET A 101 6.69 3.19 -1.03
C MET A 101 7.12 3.60 -2.44
N SER A 102 8.42 3.71 -2.63
CA SER A 102 9.04 3.97 -3.93
C SER A 102 9.93 2.79 -4.31
N PHE A 103 9.84 2.33 -5.54
CA PHE A 103 10.67 1.26 -6.07
C PHE A 103 11.70 1.83 -7.03
N SER A 104 12.97 1.87 -6.63
CA SER A 104 14.07 2.34 -7.46
C SER A 104 15.24 1.35 -7.43
N ARG A 105 15.81 1.04 -8.60
CA ARG A 105 16.98 0.17 -8.79
C ARG A 105 16.92 -1.18 -8.06
N GLY A 106 15.74 -1.83 -7.99
CA GLY A 106 15.58 -3.10 -7.31
C GLY A 106 15.52 -3.02 -5.77
N VAL A 107 15.55 -1.82 -5.21
CA VAL A 107 15.42 -1.57 -3.77
C VAL A 107 14.09 -0.90 -3.49
N MET A 108 13.39 -1.42 -2.50
CA MET A 108 12.15 -0.85 -2.01
C MET A 108 12.48 0.19 -0.94
N ILE A 109 12.26 1.46 -1.23
CA ILE A 109 12.46 2.56 -0.30
C ILE A 109 11.10 2.95 0.26
N TRP A 110 10.96 2.88 1.57
CA TRP A 110 9.75 3.28 2.26
C TRP A 110 9.99 4.54 3.09
N TRP A 111 8.96 5.37 3.14
CA TRP A 111 8.97 6.60 3.92
C TRP A 111 7.72 6.61 4.80
N THR A 112 7.92 6.63 6.09
CA THR A 112 6.85 6.87 7.08
C THR A 112 7.01 8.28 7.63
N LEU A 113 5.93 9.04 7.61
CA LEU A 113 5.82 10.23 8.45
C LEU A 113 5.04 9.82 9.70
N THR A 114 5.70 9.85 10.83
CA THR A 114 5.05 9.88 12.14
C THR A 114 5.09 11.33 12.61
N SER A 115 3.93 11.91 12.81
CA SER A 115 3.79 13.15 13.58
C SER A 115 3.99 12.88 15.05
#